data_520cef5ace42de5278242179ffa6b89f
#
_entry.id   520cef5ace42de5278242179ffa6b89f
#
_cell.length_a   1.000
_cell.length_b   1.000
_cell.length_c   1.000
_cell.angle_alpha   90.00
_cell.angle_beta   90.00
_cell.angle_gamma   90.00
#
_symmetry.space_group_name_H-M   'P 1'
#
loop_
_entity.id
_entity.type
_entity.pdbx_description
1 polymer ?
#
loop_
_entity_poly.entity_id
_entity_poly.type
_entity_poly.pdbx_seq_one_letter_code
_entity_poly.pdbx_strand_id
1 'polypeptide(L)'
;FNNRFSFTHPDIEEYDANDKVVGESLQGVYNTTEKLRNAGLGTKQIAKIIKTLVLQTWEIIPENLPLSLIMQDKLLSRKAAFYKIHLPLNSNDIHHATTRLKYEEHFFFQLKLLLNKKERTLNTRSVVFNNVGDYFNTFYNEHLPFPLTNAQKRVIKEIRSDLKTGRQMNRLLQGDVGSGKTL
;
A
#
# COMPACT_ATOMS: atom_id res chain seq x y z
N PHE A 1 -40.94 -11.25 -4.24
CA PHE A 1 -41.26 -10.56 -5.42
C PHE A 1 -41.03 -11.50 -6.59
N ASN A 2 -41.90 -11.68 -7.52
CA ASN A 2 -41.93 -12.63 -8.59
C ASN A 2 -40.55 -12.98 -9.16
N ASN A 3 -40.27 -14.27 -9.33
CA ASN A 3 -39.08 -14.92 -9.91
C ASN A 3 -38.63 -14.35 -11.30
N ARG A 4 -38.57 -13.03 -11.44
CA ARG A 4 -38.19 -12.34 -12.68
C ARG A 4 -36.92 -11.55 -12.41
N PHE A 5 -35.89 -11.77 -13.22
CA PHE A 5 -34.71 -10.93 -13.24
C PHE A 5 -35.09 -9.52 -13.72
N SER A 6 -34.70 -8.50 -12.97
CA SER A 6 -34.88 -7.12 -13.38
C SER A 6 -33.50 -6.43 -13.41
N PHE A 7 -33.26 -5.66 -14.45
CA PHE A 7 -32.07 -4.88 -14.59
C PHE A 7 -32.41 -3.41 -14.35
N THR A 8 -31.73 -2.75 -13.44
CA THR A 8 -31.96 -1.34 -13.15
C THR A 8 -31.05 -0.51 -14.05
N HIS A 9 -31.62 0.22 -14.99
CA HIS A 9 -30.90 1.05 -15.98
C HIS A 9 -29.83 0.30 -16.78
N PRO A 10 -30.17 -0.81 -17.47
CA PRO A 10 -29.24 -1.56 -18.27
C PRO A 10 -28.76 -0.72 -19.47
N ASP A 11 -27.46 -0.72 -19.70
CA ASP A 11 -26.92 -0.29 -20.99
C ASP A 11 -27.19 -1.43 -22.00
N ILE A 12 -28.10 -1.20 -22.94
CA ILE A 12 -28.47 -2.18 -23.97
C ILE A 12 -27.75 -1.82 -25.26
N GLU A 13 -27.05 -2.78 -25.84
CA GLU A 13 -26.38 -2.62 -27.12
C GLU A 13 -26.78 -3.76 -28.07
N GLU A 14 -26.91 -3.42 -29.36
CA GLU A 14 -27.10 -4.43 -30.37
C GLU A 14 -25.83 -5.29 -30.50
N TYR A 15 -26.01 -6.60 -30.45
CA TYR A 15 -24.95 -7.57 -30.66
C TYR A 15 -24.74 -7.75 -32.17
N ASP A 16 -23.63 -7.26 -32.71
CA ASP A 16 -23.19 -7.57 -34.06
C ASP A 16 -22.45 -8.93 -34.03
N ALA A 17 -23.04 -9.95 -34.62
CA ALA A 17 -22.46 -11.30 -34.74
C ALA A 17 -21.14 -11.30 -35.56
N ASN A 18 -20.88 -10.26 -36.32
CA ASN A 18 -19.62 -10.07 -37.08
C ASN A 18 -18.53 -9.41 -36.26
N ASP A 19 -18.88 -8.69 -35.19
CA ASP A 19 -17.92 -8.34 -34.15
C ASP A 19 -17.53 -9.65 -33.46
N LYS A 20 -16.52 -10.33 -34.01
CA LYS A 20 -15.83 -11.40 -33.31
C LYS A 20 -15.32 -10.79 -32.01
N VAL A 21 -16.16 -10.81 -30.99
CA VAL A 21 -15.75 -10.74 -29.59
C VAL A 21 -14.85 -11.95 -29.46
N VAL A 22 -13.56 -11.70 -29.66
CA VAL A 22 -12.52 -12.69 -29.38
C VAL A 22 -12.76 -13.07 -27.93
N GLY A 23 -13.34 -14.23 -27.72
CA GLY A 23 -13.83 -14.89 -26.53
C GLY A 23 -13.78 -14.07 -25.25
N GLU A 24 -14.85 -14.10 -24.49
CA GLU A 24 -14.97 -13.77 -23.05
C GLU A 24 -13.80 -13.01 -22.40
N SER A 25 -13.23 -12.00 -23.08
CA SER A 25 -12.15 -11.20 -22.53
C SER A 25 -12.75 -10.25 -21.50
N LEU A 26 -12.29 -10.37 -20.28
CA LEU A 26 -12.61 -9.43 -19.23
C LEU A 26 -12.31 -8.01 -19.71
N GLN A 27 -13.30 -7.13 -19.63
CA GLN A 27 -13.15 -5.75 -20.08
C GLN A 27 -13.08 -4.82 -18.86
N GLY A 28 -12.16 -3.87 -18.88
CA GLY A 28 -12.07 -2.85 -17.85
C GLY A 28 -13.30 -1.96 -17.83
N VAL A 29 -13.89 -1.78 -16.64
CA VAL A 29 -14.98 -0.84 -16.40
C VAL A 29 -14.39 0.45 -15.84
N TYR A 30 -14.61 1.56 -16.54
CA TYR A 30 -14.08 2.86 -16.15
C TYR A 30 -15.19 3.76 -15.64
N ASN A 31 -14.96 4.39 -14.49
CA ASN A 31 -15.88 5.36 -13.93
C ASN A 31 -16.00 6.57 -14.87
N THR A 32 -17.23 6.97 -15.15
CA THR A 32 -17.53 8.15 -15.96
C THR A 32 -18.58 9.01 -15.27
N THR A 33 -18.54 10.31 -15.49
CA THR A 33 -19.55 11.24 -15.01
C THR A 33 -20.65 11.41 -16.06
N GLU A 34 -21.82 11.86 -15.63
CA GLU A 34 -22.93 12.15 -16.54
C GLU A 34 -22.52 13.16 -17.63
N LYS A 35 -21.73 14.17 -17.25
CA LYS A 35 -21.19 15.17 -18.18
C LYS A 35 -20.31 14.54 -19.27
N LEU A 36 -19.46 13.58 -18.90
CA LEU A 36 -18.61 12.86 -19.86
C LEU A 36 -19.44 11.94 -20.76
N ARG A 37 -20.45 11.25 -20.22
CA ARG A 37 -21.36 10.42 -21.01
C ARG A 37 -22.11 11.26 -22.06
N ASN A 38 -22.64 12.41 -21.66
CA ASN A 38 -23.33 13.34 -22.55
C ASN A 38 -22.41 13.92 -23.63
N ALA A 39 -21.11 13.98 -23.36
CA ALA A 39 -20.08 14.34 -24.34
C ALA A 39 -19.60 13.13 -25.20
N GLY A 40 -20.26 11.97 -25.14
CA GLY A 40 -19.88 10.78 -25.90
C GLY A 40 -18.75 9.94 -25.32
N LEU A 41 -18.28 10.24 -24.10
CA LEU A 41 -17.20 9.52 -23.42
C LEU A 41 -17.78 8.51 -22.38
N GLY A 42 -18.45 7.48 -22.86
CA GLY A 42 -18.88 6.35 -22.04
C GLY A 42 -17.73 5.37 -21.76
N THR A 43 -18.01 4.35 -20.94
CA THR A 43 -17.02 3.32 -20.55
C THR A 43 -16.32 2.67 -21.74
N LYS A 44 -17.02 2.38 -22.83
CA LYS A 44 -16.44 1.76 -24.03
C LYS A 44 -15.46 2.69 -24.75
N GLN A 45 -15.79 3.97 -24.90
CA GLN A 45 -14.93 4.95 -25.53
C GLN A 45 -13.65 5.15 -24.71
N ILE A 46 -13.79 5.21 -23.39
CA ILE A 46 -12.64 5.28 -22.46
C ILE A 46 -11.78 4.01 -22.58
N ALA A 47 -12.39 2.81 -22.60
CA ALA A 47 -11.67 1.55 -22.78
C ALA A 47 -10.89 1.52 -24.11
N LYS A 48 -11.48 2.01 -25.20
CA LYS A 48 -10.81 2.12 -26.51
C LYS A 48 -9.62 3.06 -26.48
N ILE A 49 -9.77 4.23 -25.86
CA ILE A 49 -8.67 5.20 -25.68
C ILE A 49 -7.55 4.58 -24.87
N ILE A 50 -7.86 3.94 -23.73
CA ILE A 50 -6.87 3.31 -22.86
C ILE A 50 -6.17 2.17 -23.60
N LYS A 51 -6.90 1.33 -24.34
CA LYS A 51 -6.29 0.29 -25.17
C LYS A 51 -5.26 0.87 -26.13
N THR A 52 -5.64 1.93 -26.87
CA THR A 52 -4.72 2.60 -27.81
C THR A 52 -3.51 3.16 -27.07
N LEU A 53 -3.73 3.84 -25.94
CA LEU A 53 -2.66 4.41 -25.12
C LEU A 53 -1.68 3.34 -24.63
N VAL A 54 -2.18 2.25 -24.07
CA VAL A 54 -1.35 1.14 -23.56
C VAL A 54 -0.49 0.53 -24.67
N LEU A 55 -1.09 0.34 -25.86
CA LEU A 55 -0.36 -0.23 -27.01
C LEU A 55 0.71 0.74 -27.55
N GLN A 56 0.45 2.04 -27.56
CA GLN A 56 1.41 3.04 -28.02
C GLN A 56 2.53 3.32 -27.02
N THR A 57 2.26 3.18 -25.70
CA THR A 57 3.22 3.50 -24.65
C THR A 57 3.98 2.26 -24.13
N TRP A 58 3.68 1.06 -24.63
CA TRP A 58 4.26 -0.19 -24.16
C TRP A 58 5.79 -0.16 -24.06
N GLU A 59 6.47 0.35 -25.07
CA GLU A 59 7.95 0.35 -25.13
C GLU A 59 8.58 1.43 -24.23
N ILE A 60 7.84 2.48 -23.92
CA ILE A 60 8.36 3.63 -23.17
C ILE A 60 8.08 3.58 -21.68
N ILE A 61 7.32 2.57 -21.19
CA ILE A 61 7.08 2.41 -19.75
C ILE A 61 8.34 1.87 -19.06
N PRO A 62 9.05 2.71 -18.28
CA PRO A 62 10.26 2.26 -17.60
C PRO A 62 9.95 1.36 -16.41
N GLU A 63 10.83 0.42 -16.13
CA GLU A 63 10.81 -0.33 -14.88
C GLU A 63 11.33 0.56 -13.73
N ASN A 64 10.69 0.49 -12.58
CA ASN A 64 11.00 1.32 -11.42
C ASN A 64 11.34 0.53 -10.16
N LEU A 65 11.19 -0.81 -10.20
CA LEU A 65 11.66 -1.68 -9.13
C LEU A 65 12.99 -2.33 -9.53
N PRO A 66 13.88 -2.59 -8.56
CA PRO A 66 15.10 -3.38 -8.80
C PRO A 66 14.76 -4.77 -9.34
N LEU A 67 15.51 -5.23 -10.35
CA LEU A 67 15.33 -6.56 -10.94
C LEU A 67 15.43 -7.68 -9.91
N SER A 68 16.28 -7.53 -8.90
CA SER A 68 16.41 -8.50 -7.81
C SER A 68 15.09 -8.72 -7.07
N LEU A 69 14.31 -7.66 -6.78
CA LEU A 69 13.01 -7.78 -6.13
C LEU A 69 11.97 -8.41 -7.06
N ILE A 70 11.97 -8.02 -8.33
CA ILE A 70 11.06 -8.60 -9.33
C ILE A 70 11.27 -10.11 -9.43
N MET A 71 12.52 -10.56 -9.46
CA MET A 71 12.87 -11.98 -9.56
C MET A 71 12.57 -12.73 -8.26
N GLN A 72 12.94 -12.16 -7.10
CA GLN A 72 12.72 -12.76 -5.79
C GLN A 72 11.23 -13.02 -5.52
N ASP A 73 10.39 -12.01 -5.77
CA ASP A 73 8.97 -12.05 -5.45
C ASP A 73 8.11 -12.47 -6.66
N LYS A 74 8.74 -12.91 -7.75
CA LYS A 74 8.10 -13.39 -9.00
C LYS A 74 7.05 -12.40 -9.54
N LEU A 75 7.38 -11.12 -9.51
CA LEU A 75 6.49 -10.07 -9.96
C LEU A 75 6.52 -9.91 -11.49
N LEU A 76 5.43 -9.42 -12.04
CA LEU A 76 5.42 -8.97 -13.44
C LEU A 76 6.33 -7.74 -13.60
N SER A 77 6.87 -7.53 -14.81
CA SER A 77 7.44 -6.24 -15.14
C SER A 77 6.36 -5.14 -15.12
N ARG A 78 6.77 -3.90 -14.90
CA ARG A 78 5.81 -2.78 -14.81
C ARG A 78 4.97 -2.64 -16.06
N LYS A 79 5.59 -2.70 -17.24
CA LYS A 79 4.88 -2.65 -18.52
C LYS A 79 3.87 -3.80 -18.69
N ALA A 80 4.25 -5.03 -18.30
CA ALA A 80 3.35 -6.16 -18.36
C ALA A 80 2.16 -6.02 -17.39
N ALA A 81 2.38 -5.43 -16.22
CA ALA A 81 1.32 -5.17 -15.27
C ALA A 81 0.31 -4.13 -15.80
N PHE A 82 0.78 -3.03 -16.39
CA PHE A 82 -0.11 -2.05 -17.02
C PHE A 82 -0.89 -2.64 -18.19
N TYR A 83 -0.25 -3.46 -19.00
CA TYR A 83 -0.96 -4.14 -20.08
C TYR A 83 -2.06 -5.05 -19.54
N LYS A 84 -1.69 -5.97 -18.63
CA LYS A 84 -2.60 -6.99 -18.13
C LYS A 84 -3.73 -6.45 -17.24
N ILE A 85 -3.55 -5.33 -16.56
CA ILE A 85 -4.62 -4.71 -15.78
C ILE A 85 -5.71 -4.09 -16.66
N HIS A 86 -5.34 -3.59 -17.82
CA HIS A 86 -6.28 -2.95 -18.75
C HIS A 86 -6.80 -3.88 -19.84
N LEU A 87 -6.00 -4.87 -20.24
CA LEU A 87 -6.30 -5.82 -21.32
C LEU A 87 -6.08 -7.26 -20.83
N PRO A 88 -6.77 -7.69 -19.78
CA PRO A 88 -6.57 -9.03 -19.22
C PRO A 88 -7.17 -10.08 -20.15
N LEU A 89 -6.49 -11.22 -20.31
CA LEU A 89 -7.01 -12.41 -21.00
C LEU A 89 -7.81 -13.31 -20.05
N ASN A 90 -7.48 -13.26 -18.76
CA ASN A 90 -8.09 -14.10 -17.73
C ASN A 90 -7.94 -13.48 -16.34
N SER A 91 -8.60 -14.06 -15.34
CA SER A 91 -8.54 -13.56 -13.94
C SER A 91 -7.15 -13.60 -13.32
N ASN A 92 -6.27 -14.53 -13.75
CA ASN A 92 -4.90 -14.60 -13.26
C ASN A 92 -4.09 -13.39 -13.71
N ASP A 93 -4.33 -12.88 -14.92
CA ASP A 93 -3.69 -11.66 -15.40
C ASP A 93 -4.02 -10.46 -14.51
N ILE A 94 -5.29 -10.32 -14.14
CA ILE A 94 -5.73 -9.26 -13.21
C ILE A 94 -5.06 -9.42 -11.85
N HIS A 95 -5.02 -10.65 -11.32
CA HIS A 95 -4.41 -10.92 -10.03
C HIS A 95 -2.92 -10.55 -10.00
N HIS A 96 -2.14 -11.03 -10.97
CA HIS A 96 -0.70 -10.74 -11.05
C HIS A 96 -0.42 -9.26 -11.30
N ALA A 97 -1.19 -8.60 -12.17
CA ALA A 97 -1.06 -7.17 -12.44
C ALA A 97 -1.39 -6.34 -11.18
N THR A 98 -2.48 -6.65 -10.50
CA THR A 98 -2.87 -6.00 -9.25
C THR A 98 -1.83 -6.19 -8.16
N THR A 99 -1.31 -7.41 -8.01
CA THR A 99 -0.24 -7.72 -7.05
C THR A 99 1.00 -6.86 -7.33
N ARG A 100 1.44 -6.79 -8.59
CA ARG A 100 2.60 -5.97 -8.98
C ARG A 100 2.40 -4.49 -8.69
N LEU A 101 1.23 -3.92 -9.04
CA LEU A 101 0.96 -2.50 -8.84
C LEU A 101 0.82 -2.14 -7.35
N LYS A 102 0.15 -2.98 -6.56
CA LYS A 102 0.07 -2.81 -5.09
C LYS A 102 1.46 -2.92 -4.43
N TYR A 103 2.28 -3.87 -4.87
CA TYR A 103 3.65 -4.01 -4.37
C TYR A 103 4.45 -2.73 -4.63
N GLU A 104 4.39 -2.20 -5.84
CA GLU A 104 5.05 -0.94 -6.22
C GLU A 104 4.62 0.21 -5.32
N GLU A 105 3.33 0.41 -5.13
CA GLU A 105 2.77 1.47 -4.28
C GLU A 105 3.29 1.35 -2.85
N HIS A 106 3.20 0.15 -2.25
CA HIS A 106 3.68 -0.08 -0.89
C HIS A 106 5.19 0.05 -0.77
N PHE A 107 5.95 -0.41 -1.74
CA PHE A 107 7.41 -0.27 -1.76
C PHE A 107 7.83 1.20 -1.71
N PHE A 108 7.29 2.04 -2.59
CA PHE A 108 7.63 3.46 -2.60
C PHE A 108 7.11 4.21 -1.37
N PHE A 109 5.96 3.83 -0.86
CA PHE A 109 5.45 4.37 0.40
C PHE A 109 6.41 4.07 1.56
N GLN A 110 6.82 2.81 1.72
CA GLN A 110 7.77 2.40 2.76
C GLN A 110 9.14 3.06 2.57
N LEU A 111 9.63 3.14 1.34
CA LEU A 111 10.88 3.82 1.02
C LEU A 111 10.84 5.29 1.46
N LYS A 112 9.76 6.00 1.16
CA LYS A 112 9.56 7.38 1.59
C LYS A 112 9.57 7.52 3.11
N LEU A 113 8.90 6.62 3.84
CA LEU A 113 8.90 6.62 5.30
C LEU A 113 10.32 6.40 5.87
N LEU A 114 11.08 5.47 5.30
CA LEU A 114 12.45 5.18 5.71
C LEU A 114 13.39 6.35 5.41
N LEU A 115 13.26 7.01 4.27
CA LEU A 115 14.02 8.21 3.93
C LEU A 115 13.73 9.35 4.93
N ASN A 116 12.46 9.62 5.21
CA ASN A 116 12.06 10.64 6.18
C ASN A 116 12.56 10.31 7.60
N LYS A 117 12.56 9.01 7.98
CA LYS A 117 13.15 8.56 9.25
C LYS A 117 14.64 8.80 9.29
N LYS A 118 15.36 8.44 8.23
CA LYS A 118 16.82 8.65 8.10
C LYS A 118 17.16 10.14 8.19
N GLU A 119 16.47 10.98 7.44
CA GLU A 119 16.68 12.43 7.43
C GLU A 119 16.47 13.03 8.82
N ARG A 120 15.38 12.70 9.52
CA ARG A 120 15.16 13.13 10.90
C ARG A 120 16.31 12.67 11.82
N THR A 121 16.70 11.40 11.71
CA THR A 121 17.81 10.86 12.55
C THR A 121 19.13 11.57 12.34
N LEU A 122 19.41 12.06 11.12
CA LEU A 122 20.64 12.78 10.80
C LEU A 122 20.59 14.25 11.22
N ASN A 123 19.42 14.89 11.08
CA ASN A 123 19.28 16.34 11.25
C ASN A 123 18.82 16.77 12.66
N THR A 124 18.32 15.84 13.48
CA THR A 124 17.85 16.16 14.82
C THR A 124 18.78 15.56 15.87
N ARG A 125 19.22 16.42 16.80
CA ARG A 125 19.96 16.00 18.00
C ARG A 125 19.00 16.03 19.19
N SER A 126 19.23 15.14 20.15
CA SER A 126 18.50 15.08 21.41
C SER A 126 19.46 15.17 22.59
N VAL A 127 18.94 15.51 23.75
CA VAL A 127 19.70 15.44 24.99
C VAL A 127 20.13 13.97 25.24
N VAL A 128 21.38 13.78 25.64
CA VAL A 128 21.92 12.45 25.94
C VAL A 128 21.76 12.18 27.42
N PHE A 129 20.98 11.15 27.74
CA PHE A 129 20.81 10.68 29.11
C PHE A 129 21.76 9.48 29.38
N ASN A 130 23.00 9.76 29.74
CA ASN A 130 24.01 8.72 29.95
C ASN A 130 23.76 7.91 31.21
N ASN A 131 23.33 8.56 32.29
CA ASN A 131 23.15 7.94 33.59
C ASN A 131 21.68 7.82 33.96
N VAL A 132 21.33 6.67 34.52
CA VAL A 132 20.08 6.48 35.24
C VAL A 132 20.32 6.90 36.67
N GLY A 133 19.75 8.04 37.07
CA GLY A 133 19.95 8.58 38.41
C GLY A 133 19.18 7.80 39.47
N ASP A 134 19.44 8.19 40.72
CA ASP A 134 18.85 7.56 41.89
C ASP A 134 17.32 7.65 41.89
N TYR A 135 16.76 8.72 41.35
CA TYR A 135 15.29 8.87 41.21
C TYR A 135 14.64 7.71 40.46
N PHE A 136 15.25 7.26 39.35
CA PHE A 136 14.69 6.13 38.62
C PHE A 136 14.83 4.83 39.40
N ASN A 137 15.99 4.61 40.03
CA ASN A 137 16.25 3.38 40.80
C ASN A 137 15.35 3.30 42.03
N THR A 138 15.18 4.41 42.74
CA THR A 138 14.28 4.49 43.92
C THR A 138 12.83 4.27 43.49
N PHE A 139 12.37 4.93 42.41
CA PHE A 139 11.03 4.69 41.90
C PHE A 139 10.80 3.22 41.51
N TYR A 140 11.75 2.64 40.78
CA TYR A 140 11.65 1.24 40.34
C TYR A 140 11.62 0.24 41.48
N ASN A 141 12.46 0.45 42.52
CA ASN A 141 12.63 -0.50 43.59
C ASN A 141 11.64 -0.30 44.76
N GLU A 142 11.20 0.92 45.01
CA GLU A 142 10.48 1.29 46.25
C GLU A 142 9.07 1.81 46.02
N HIS A 143 8.80 2.38 44.87
CA HIS A 143 7.51 3.08 44.61
C HIS A 143 6.62 2.41 43.56
N LEU A 144 7.09 1.34 42.89
CA LEU A 144 6.22 0.58 42.00
C LEU A 144 5.33 -0.35 42.85
N PRO A 145 3.98 -0.22 42.76
CA PRO A 145 3.07 -1.02 43.55
C PRO A 145 2.94 -2.48 43.09
N PHE A 146 3.60 -2.85 42.02
CA PHE A 146 3.61 -4.19 41.43
C PHE A 146 4.88 -4.45 40.62
N PRO A 147 5.30 -5.71 40.47
CA PRO A 147 6.45 -6.07 39.66
C PRO A 147 6.14 -5.88 38.16
N LEU A 148 7.08 -5.29 37.44
CA LEU A 148 6.96 -5.14 35.98
C LEU A 148 7.00 -6.50 35.27
N THR A 149 6.16 -6.64 34.26
CA THR A 149 6.20 -7.79 33.35
C THR A 149 7.49 -7.78 32.50
N ASN A 150 7.84 -8.93 31.95
CA ASN A 150 9.00 -9.03 31.06
C ASN A 150 8.91 -8.12 29.83
N ALA A 151 7.70 -7.92 29.30
CA ALA A 151 7.45 -7.01 28.18
C ALA A 151 7.73 -5.56 28.57
N GLN A 152 7.23 -5.10 29.72
CA GLN A 152 7.49 -3.75 30.23
C GLN A 152 8.97 -3.54 30.52
N LYS A 153 9.66 -4.50 31.15
CA LYS A 153 11.12 -4.43 31.36
C LYS A 153 11.90 -4.29 30.06
N ARG A 154 11.51 -5.05 29.03
CA ARG A 154 12.12 -4.96 27.71
C ARG A 154 11.94 -3.57 27.09
N VAL A 155 10.72 -3.04 27.11
CA VAL A 155 10.40 -1.72 26.53
C VAL A 155 11.17 -0.61 27.24
N ILE A 156 11.23 -0.62 28.57
CA ILE A 156 12.00 0.35 29.36
C ILE A 156 13.48 0.28 29.00
N LYS A 157 14.03 -0.92 28.86
CA LYS A 157 15.43 -1.12 28.45
C LYS A 157 15.71 -0.55 27.04
N GLU A 158 14.79 -0.76 26.11
CA GLU A 158 14.90 -0.22 24.75
C GLU A 158 14.82 1.32 24.74
N ILE A 159 13.88 1.92 25.47
CA ILE A 159 13.75 3.38 25.63
C ILE A 159 15.04 3.97 26.22
N ARG A 160 15.57 3.36 27.26
CA ARG A 160 16.84 3.79 27.88
C ARG A 160 18.03 3.70 26.93
N SER A 161 18.04 2.65 26.10
CA SER A 161 19.08 2.50 25.08
C SER A 161 19.01 3.65 24.05
N ASP A 162 17.82 4.01 23.62
CA ASP A 162 17.65 5.11 22.66
C ASP A 162 18.05 6.47 23.26
N LEU A 163 17.67 6.74 24.50
CA LEU A 163 18.00 7.99 25.20
C LEU A 163 19.51 8.24 25.34
N LYS A 164 20.32 7.18 25.30
CA LYS A 164 21.79 7.28 25.33
C LYS A 164 22.41 7.66 23.99
N THR A 165 21.65 7.54 22.89
CA THR A 165 22.21 7.71 21.53
C THR A 165 22.38 9.18 21.11
N GLY A 166 21.76 10.13 21.81
CA GLY A 166 21.71 11.54 21.40
C GLY A 166 20.88 11.79 20.14
N ARG A 167 20.13 10.81 19.69
CA ARG A 167 19.19 10.90 18.57
C ARG A 167 17.78 11.05 19.07
N GLN A 168 16.95 11.78 18.33
CA GLN A 168 15.54 11.91 18.68
C GLN A 168 14.85 10.53 18.64
N MET A 169 14.33 10.11 19.79
CA MET A 169 13.55 8.89 19.91
C MET A 169 12.15 9.10 19.31
N ASN A 170 11.70 8.17 18.48
CA ASN A 170 10.34 8.12 17.97
C ASN A 170 9.87 6.66 17.97
N ARG A 171 9.12 6.28 19.01
CA ARG A 171 8.60 4.93 19.19
C ARG A 171 7.09 4.95 19.41
N LEU A 172 6.39 4.01 18.82
CA LEU A 172 4.99 3.72 19.14
C LEU A 172 4.96 2.63 20.23
N LEU A 173 4.46 3.00 21.41
CA LEU A 173 4.18 2.05 22.47
C LEU A 173 2.75 1.53 22.32
N GLN A 174 2.62 0.27 21.98
CA GLN A 174 1.33 -0.39 21.77
C GLN A 174 1.10 -1.44 22.88
N GLY A 175 -0.12 -1.48 23.37
CA GLY A 175 -0.56 -2.46 24.37
C GLY A 175 -2.05 -2.30 24.64
N ASP A 176 -2.67 -3.30 25.26
CA ASP A 176 -4.09 -3.30 25.62
C ASP A 176 -4.42 -2.24 26.69
N VAL A 177 -5.71 -1.97 26.86
CA VAL A 177 -6.21 -1.13 27.97
C VAL A 177 -5.82 -1.79 29.29
N GLY A 178 -5.26 -1.00 30.21
CA GLY A 178 -4.77 -1.53 31.51
C GLY A 178 -3.39 -2.20 31.48
N SER A 179 -2.70 -2.24 30.32
CA SER A 179 -1.36 -2.85 30.22
C SER A 179 -0.21 -2.04 30.85
N GLY A 180 -0.52 -0.91 31.51
CA GLY A 180 0.48 -0.06 32.17
C GLY A 180 1.35 0.77 31.19
N LYS A 181 0.78 1.26 30.08
CA LYS A 181 1.50 2.12 29.12
C LYS A 181 1.91 3.50 29.70
N THR A 182 1.25 3.93 30.74
CA THR A 182 1.41 5.25 31.38
C THR A 182 2.24 5.21 32.67
N LEU A 183 2.92 4.14 32.94
CA LEU A 183 3.85 4.00 34.05
C LEU A 183 5.08 4.89 33.92
#